data_07346c8ded4e8d0c6f55ce03abc6e101
#
_entry.id   07346c8ded4e8d0c6f55ce03abc6e101
#
_cell.length_a   1.000
_cell.length_b   1.000
_cell.length_c   1.000
_cell.angle_alpha   90.00
_cell.angle_beta   90.00
_cell.angle_gamma   90.00
#
_symmetry.space_group_name_H-M   'P 1'
#
loop_
_entity.id
_entity.type
_entity.pdbx_description
1 polymer ?
#
loop_
_entity_poly.entity_id
_entity_poly.type
_entity_poly.pdbx_seq_one_letter_code
_entity_poly.pdbx_strand_id
1 'polypeptide(L)'
;MENFWENEYIQTAGNYSVVILCLILFLTIFELVTKYKNWEEIKKGNLAVAMATGGKILGIANIFRYSIQQNDSVLTTIGWGFFGFFLLLIGYFIYEFLTPKFKIDEEIEKDNRAVGFISLVISVGLSYVIGAGIS
;
A
#
# COMPACT_ATOMS: atom_id res chain seq x y z
N MET A 1 29.58 15.51 19.59
CA MET A 1 28.63 16.27 18.76
C MET A 1 27.97 15.33 17.75
N GLU A 2 26.67 15.26 17.76
CA GLU A 2 25.97 14.40 16.82
C GLU A 2 26.16 14.90 15.39
N ASN A 3 26.37 13.95 14.48
CA ASN A 3 26.33 14.22 13.06
C ASN A 3 24.89 14.65 12.70
N PHE A 4 24.77 15.61 11.77
CA PHE A 4 23.47 16.05 11.26
C PHE A 4 22.58 14.87 10.85
N TRP A 5 23.16 13.89 10.16
CA TRP A 5 22.41 12.73 9.65
C TRP A 5 22.04 11.71 10.71
N GLU A 6 22.60 11.82 11.92
CA GLU A 6 22.28 10.94 13.06
C GLU A 6 21.17 11.52 13.92
N ASN A 7 20.75 12.78 13.67
CA ASN A 7 19.70 13.42 14.43
C ASN A 7 18.36 12.74 14.14
N GLU A 8 17.64 12.38 15.20
CA GLU A 8 16.36 11.68 15.09
C GLU A 8 15.33 12.45 14.27
N TYR A 9 15.29 13.76 14.41
CA TYR A 9 14.36 14.59 13.64
C TYR A 9 14.66 14.55 12.14
N ILE A 10 15.94 14.57 11.79
CA ILE A 10 16.37 14.51 10.40
C ILE A 10 16.07 13.13 9.79
N GLN A 11 16.34 12.07 10.56
CA GLN A 11 16.04 10.69 10.10
C GLN A 11 14.54 10.49 9.90
N THR A 12 13.72 10.99 10.83
CA THR A 12 12.28 10.91 10.72
C THR A 12 11.76 11.67 9.50
N ALA A 13 12.27 12.88 9.28
CA ALA A 13 11.90 13.66 8.11
C ALA A 13 12.28 12.96 6.81
N GLY A 14 13.47 12.35 6.77
CA GLY A 14 13.93 11.59 5.61
C GLY A 14 13.05 10.39 5.32
N ASN A 15 12.76 9.58 6.34
CA ASN A 15 11.89 8.41 6.19
C ASN A 15 10.47 8.83 5.78
N TYR A 16 9.95 9.88 6.38
CA TYR A 16 8.63 10.42 6.03
C TYR A 16 8.58 10.80 4.56
N SER A 17 9.59 11.52 4.10
CA SER A 17 9.65 11.98 2.69
C SER A 17 9.70 10.80 1.73
N VAL A 18 10.52 9.80 2.02
CA VAL A 18 10.65 8.60 1.19
C VAL A 18 9.33 7.84 1.13
N VAL A 19 8.67 7.64 2.28
CA VAL A 19 7.40 6.90 2.34
C VAL A 19 6.33 7.65 1.54
N ILE A 20 6.22 8.98 1.67
CA ILE A 20 5.24 9.77 0.95
C ILE A 20 5.45 9.64 -0.57
N LEU A 21 6.69 9.78 -1.03
CA LEU A 21 7.00 9.67 -2.45
C LEU A 21 6.69 8.28 -3.00
N CYS A 22 7.04 7.24 -2.24
CA CYS A 22 6.73 5.87 -2.63
C CYS A 22 5.24 5.60 -2.65
N LEU A 23 4.49 6.12 -1.68
CA LEU A 23 3.03 5.99 -1.65
C LEU A 23 2.40 6.61 -2.89
N ILE A 24 2.83 7.80 -3.26
CA ILE A 24 2.32 8.46 -4.46
C ILE A 24 2.58 7.61 -5.70
N LEU A 25 3.80 7.11 -5.84
CA LEU A 25 4.19 6.28 -6.97
C LEU A 25 3.37 4.98 -7.01
N PHE A 26 3.28 4.29 -5.87
CA PHE A 26 2.61 2.99 -5.79
C PHE A 26 1.11 3.11 -6.04
N LEU A 27 0.47 4.15 -5.50
CA LEU A 27 -0.96 4.39 -5.76
C LEU A 27 -1.21 4.71 -7.23
N THR A 28 -0.30 5.44 -7.86
CA THR A 28 -0.39 5.72 -9.30
C THR A 28 -0.31 4.43 -10.11
N ILE A 29 0.62 3.53 -9.75
CA ILE A 29 0.75 2.24 -10.45
C ILE A 29 -0.52 1.40 -10.24
N PHE A 30 -1.06 1.34 -9.01
CA PHE A 30 -2.31 0.62 -8.76
C PHE A 30 -3.45 1.18 -9.61
N GLU A 31 -3.53 2.49 -9.75
CA GLU A 31 -4.57 3.10 -10.58
C GLU A 31 -4.44 2.71 -12.06
N LEU A 32 -3.20 2.52 -12.53
CA LEU A 32 -2.97 2.08 -13.91
C LEU A 32 -3.39 0.64 -14.15
N VAL A 33 -3.33 -0.22 -13.13
CA VAL A 33 -3.70 -1.64 -13.27
C VAL A 33 -5.16 -1.92 -12.88
N THR A 34 -5.85 -0.99 -12.23
CA THR A 34 -7.27 -1.11 -11.92
C THR A 34 -8.11 -0.39 -12.97
N LYS A 35 -9.38 -0.78 -13.09
CA LYS A 35 -10.28 -0.20 -14.10
C LYS A 35 -10.91 1.11 -13.68
N TYR A 36 -10.76 1.49 -12.42
CA TYR A 36 -11.38 2.71 -11.89
C TYR A 36 -10.30 3.70 -11.49
N LYS A 37 -10.68 4.98 -11.43
CA LYS A 37 -9.80 6.05 -10.98
C LYS A 37 -10.12 6.37 -9.53
N ASN A 38 -9.15 6.10 -8.65
CA ASN A 38 -9.35 6.15 -7.21
C ASN A 38 -9.96 7.48 -6.73
N TRP A 39 -9.32 8.57 -7.07
CA TRP A 39 -9.71 9.87 -6.52
C TRP A 39 -11.01 10.38 -7.12
N GLU A 40 -11.28 10.09 -8.40
CA GLU A 40 -12.53 10.47 -9.04
C GLU A 40 -13.71 9.74 -8.41
N GLU A 41 -13.55 8.44 -8.14
CA GLU A 41 -14.61 7.64 -7.51
C GLU A 41 -14.82 8.02 -6.05
N ILE A 42 -13.74 8.29 -5.32
CA ILE A 42 -13.84 8.72 -3.93
C ILE A 42 -14.56 10.07 -3.85
N LYS A 43 -14.27 10.98 -4.76
CA LYS A 43 -14.94 12.28 -4.82
C LYS A 43 -16.46 12.13 -5.00
N LYS A 44 -16.88 11.10 -5.72
CA LYS A 44 -18.31 10.80 -5.91
C LYS A 44 -18.96 10.12 -4.70
N GLY A 45 -18.18 9.80 -3.67
CA GLY A 45 -18.68 9.11 -2.48
C GLY A 45 -18.62 7.60 -2.55
N ASN A 46 -17.81 7.04 -3.43
CA ASN A 46 -17.67 5.59 -3.58
C ASN A 46 -16.86 5.02 -2.41
N LEU A 47 -17.56 4.44 -1.44
CA LEU A 47 -16.94 3.90 -0.22
C LEU A 47 -16.11 2.66 -0.53
N ALA A 48 -16.52 1.82 -1.45
CA ALA A 48 -15.75 0.62 -1.82
C ALA A 48 -14.37 0.99 -2.36
N VAL A 49 -14.29 2.00 -3.23
CA VAL A 49 -13.02 2.50 -3.74
C VAL A 49 -12.18 3.11 -2.61
N ALA A 50 -12.82 3.86 -1.70
CA ALA A 50 -12.13 4.44 -0.55
C ALA A 50 -11.51 3.35 0.34
N MET A 51 -12.24 2.28 0.59
CA MET A 51 -11.73 1.16 1.39
C MET A 51 -10.58 0.43 0.68
N ALA A 52 -10.73 0.14 -0.60
CA ALA A 52 -9.67 -0.51 -1.37
C ALA A 52 -8.40 0.34 -1.42
N THR A 53 -8.55 1.63 -1.67
CA THR A 53 -7.42 2.58 -1.71
C THR A 53 -6.81 2.74 -0.33
N GLY A 54 -7.64 2.91 0.70
CA GLY A 54 -7.18 3.03 2.09
C GLY A 54 -6.42 1.80 2.54
N GLY A 55 -6.87 0.61 2.14
CA GLY A 55 -6.16 -0.64 2.44
C GLY A 55 -4.76 -0.68 1.84
N LYS A 56 -4.61 -0.20 0.62
CA LYS A 56 -3.30 -0.12 -0.04
C LYS A 56 -2.38 0.87 0.69
N ILE A 57 -2.91 2.03 1.09
CA ILE A 57 -2.14 3.02 1.84
C ILE A 57 -1.68 2.43 3.17
N LEU A 58 -2.59 1.83 3.92
CA LEU A 58 -2.26 1.22 5.21
C LEU A 58 -1.28 0.07 5.06
N GLY A 59 -1.46 -0.77 4.04
CA GLY A 59 -0.58 -1.90 3.79
C GLY A 59 0.84 -1.47 3.46
N ILE A 60 0.99 -0.52 2.56
CA ILE A 60 2.31 -0.01 2.16
C ILE A 60 2.98 0.69 3.35
N ALA A 61 2.25 1.53 4.08
CA ALA A 61 2.78 2.21 5.25
C ALA A 61 3.24 1.21 6.31
N ASN A 62 2.48 0.14 6.51
CA ASN A 62 2.85 -0.90 7.48
C ASN A 62 4.15 -1.62 7.06
N ILE A 63 4.33 -1.90 5.78
CA ILE A 63 5.58 -2.50 5.28
C ILE A 63 6.76 -1.58 5.58
N PHE A 64 6.64 -0.30 5.28
CA PHE A 64 7.69 0.67 5.57
C PHE A 64 7.97 0.75 7.07
N ARG A 65 6.93 0.67 7.90
CA ARG A 65 7.08 0.69 9.36
C ARG A 65 8.03 -0.40 9.84
N TYR A 66 7.87 -1.62 9.33
CA TYR A 66 8.76 -2.72 9.71
C TYR A 66 10.21 -2.44 9.35
N SER A 67 10.46 -1.95 8.13
CA SER A 67 11.82 -1.64 7.70
C SER A 67 12.44 -0.51 8.53
N ILE A 68 11.66 0.53 8.81
CA ILE A 68 12.14 1.67 9.62
C ILE A 68 12.46 1.21 11.04
N GLN A 69 11.65 0.33 11.63
CA GLN A 69 11.87 -0.19 12.98
C GLN A 69 13.14 -1.04 13.08
N GLN A 70 13.61 -1.62 11.97
CA GLN A 70 14.85 -2.37 11.93
C GLN A 70 16.07 -1.46 11.76
N ASN A 71 15.88 -0.15 11.73
CA ASN A 71 16.95 0.84 11.50
C ASN A 71 17.67 0.62 10.19
N ASP A 72 16.92 0.20 9.17
CA ASP A 72 17.48 0.00 7.83
C ASP A 72 17.94 1.34 7.24
N SER A 73 18.96 1.27 6.37
CA SER A 73 19.32 2.44 5.58
C SER A 73 18.15 2.86 4.68
N VAL A 74 18.17 4.11 4.24
CA VAL A 74 17.14 4.62 3.33
C VAL A 74 17.04 3.75 2.08
N LEU A 75 18.17 3.33 1.54
CA LEU A 75 18.20 2.48 0.34
C LEU A 75 17.55 1.13 0.59
N THR A 76 17.86 0.50 1.72
CA THR A 76 17.24 -0.79 2.11
C THR A 76 15.75 -0.62 2.34
N THR A 77 15.34 0.48 2.96
CA THR A 77 13.92 0.78 3.18
C THR A 77 13.17 0.91 1.86
N ILE A 78 13.75 1.62 0.89
CA ILE A 78 13.16 1.73 -0.45
C ILE A 78 13.04 0.34 -1.10
N GLY A 79 14.08 -0.47 -0.98
CA GLY A 79 14.07 -1.85 -1.52
C GLY A 79 12.95 -2.69 -0.96
N TRP A 80 12.75 -2.66 0.37
CA TRP A 80 11.64 -3.37 1.01
C TRP A 80 10.29 -2.82 0.57
N GLY A 81 10.19 -1.50 0.39
CA GLY A 81 8.96 -0.88 -0.10
C GLY A 81 8.57 -1.38 -1.48
N PHE A 82 9.51 -1.42 -2.41
CA PHE A 82 9.25 -1.92 -3.77
C PHE A 82 8.94 -3.42 -3.76
N PHE A 83 9.69 -4.20 -3.01
CA PHE A 83 9.45 -5.63 -2.93
C PHE A 83 8.08 -5.92 -2.32
N GLY A 84 7.74 -5.23 -1.22
CA GLY A 84 6.45 -5.38 -0.57
C GLY A 84 5.29 -4.93 -1.46
N PHE A 85 5.46 -3.83 -2.18
CA PHE A 85 4.47 -3.38 -3.15
C PHE A 85 4.21 -4.44 -4.22
N PHE A 86 5.29 -5.03 -4.74
CA PHE A 86 5.18 -6.07 -5.75
C PHE A 86 4.40 -7.27 -5.21
N LEU A 87 4.68 -7.67 -3.96
CA LEU A 87 3.95 -8.78 -3.33
C LEU A 87 2.47 -8.43 -3.10
N LEU A 88 2.18 -7.19 -2.72
CA LEU A 88 0.79 -6.75 -2.59
C LEU A 88 0.06 -6.79 -3.94
N LEU A 89 0.74 -6.41 -4.99
CA LEU A 89 0.19 -6.46 -6.34
C LEU A 89 -0.14 -7.90 -6.75
N ILE A 90 0.78 -8.82 -6.47
CA ILE A 90 0.54 -10.25 -6.72
C ILE A 90 -0.66 -10.73 -5.90
N GLY A 91 -0.75 -10.34 -4.64
CA GLY A 91 -1.90 -10.69 -3.79
C GLY A 91 -3.23 -10.21 -4.35
N TYR A 92 -3.23 -9.00 -4.91
CA TYR A 92 -4.42 -8.45 -5.56
C TYR A 92 -4.84 -9.32 -6.76
N PHE A 93 -3.89 -9.71 -7.61
CA PHE A 93 -4.20 -10.56 -8.74
C PHE A 93 -4.64 -11.95 -8.34
N ILE A 94 -4.08 -12.49 -7.24
CA ILE A 94 -4.54 -13.78 -6.69
C ILE A 94 -6.00 -13.66 -6.23
N TYR A 95 -6.35 -12.59 -5.55
CA TYR A 95 -7.72 -12.34 -5.12
C TYR A 95 -8.67 -12.33 -6.32
N GLU A 96 -8.30 -11.61 -7.38
CA GLU A 96 -9.09 -11.55 -8.60
C GLU A 96 -9.22 -12.94 -9.25
N PHE A 97 -8.15 -13.72 -9.25
CA PHE A 97 -8.14 -15.08 -9.79
C PHE A 97 -9.07 -16.02 -9.01
N LEU A 98 -9.13 -15.87 -7.67
CA LEU A 98 -9.96 -16.71 -6.81
C LEU A 98 -11.45 -16.36 -6.86
N THR A 99 -11.82 -15.29 -7.55
CA THR A 99 -13.21 -14.85 -7.65
C THR A 99 -13.64 -14.78 -9.13
N PRO A 100 -13.66 -15.93 -9.84
CA PRO A 100 -13.94 -15.92 -11.28
C PRO A 100 -15.38 -15.55 -11.63
N LYS A 101 -16.29 -15.60 -10.65
CA LYS A 101 -17.72 -15.32 -10.89
C LYS A 101 -18.02 -13.82 -11.00
N PHE A 102 -17.11 -12.96 -10.56
CA PHE A 102 -17.25 -11.52 -10.69
C PHE A 102 -15.88 -10.87 -10.79
N LYS A 103 -15.86 -9.68 -11.39
CA LYS A 103 -14.61 -8.92 -11.51
C LYS A 103 -14.50 -7.94 -10.35
N ILE A 104 -13.42 -8.05 -9.60
CA ILE A 104 -13.19 -7.24 -8.40
C ILE A 104 -13.28 -5.75 -8.72
N ASP A 105 -12.58 -5.32 -9.78
CA ASP A 105 -12.53 -3.90 -10.15
C ASP A 105 -13.92 -3.36 -10.50
N GLU A 106 -14.71 -4.13 -11.22
CA GLU A 106 -16.05 -3.71 -11.61
C GLU A 106 -16.96 -3.58 -10.39
N GLU A 107 -16.86 -4.52 -9.45
CA GLU A 107 -17.65 -4.49 -8.23
C GLU A 107 -17.27 -3.32 -7.33
N ILE A 108 -15.98 -3.03 -7.21
CA ILE A 108 -15.50 -1.89 -6.41
C ILE A 108 -15.96 -0.58 -7.07
N GLU A 109 -15.88 -0.48 -8.39
CA GLU A 109 -16.33 0.71 -9.11
C GLU A 109 -17.82 0.98 -8.89
N LYS A 110 -18.62 -0.08 -8.76
CA LYS A 110 -20.06 0.02 -8.49
C LYS A 110 -20.40 0.28 -7.03
N ASP A 111 -19.40 0.52 -6.20
CA ASP A 111 -19.56 0.72 -4.76
C ASP A 111 -20.05 -0.54 -4.03
N ASN A 112 -19.59 -1.72 -4.47
CA ASN A 112 -19.82 -2.94 -3.71
C ASN A 112 -18.93 -2.93 -2.48
N ARG A 113 -19.51 -2.52 -1.34
CA ARG A 113 -18.78 -2.29 -0.10
C ARG A 113 -18.20 -3.56 0.49
N ALA A 114 -18.88 -4.69 0.30
CA ALA A 114 -18.37 -5.97 0.77
C ALA A 114 -17.06 -6.33 0.05
N VAL A 115 -17.01 -6.14 -1.26
CA VAL A 115 -15.79 -6.41 -2.05
C VAL A 115 -14.69 -5.43 -1.67
N GLY A 116 -15.03 -4.14 -1.51
CA GLY A 116 -14.07 -3.13 -1.07
C GLY A 116 -13.48 -3.42 0.30
N PHE A 117 -14.32 -3.87 1.24
CA PHE A 117 -13.87 -4.22 2.58
C PHE A 117 -12.92 -5.41 2.56
N ILE A 118 -13.21 -6.44 1.79
CA ILE A 118 -12.33 -7.61 1.67
C ILE A 118 -11.00 -7.18 1.04
N SER A 119 -11.02 -6.30 0.04
CA SER A 119 -9.80 -5.76 -0.55
C SER A 119 -8.93 -5.05 0.49
N LEU A 120 -9.56 -4.25 1.36
CA LEU A 120 -8.87 -3.58 2.47
C LEU A 120 -8.21 -4.61 3.40
N VAL A 121 -8.97 -5.60 3.83
CA VAL A 121 -8.51 -6.63 4.77
C VAL A 121 -7.33 -7.42 4.17
N ILE A 122 -7.42 -7.78 2.90
CA ILE A 122 -6.36 -8.52 2.22
C ILE A 122 -5.08 -7.68 2.16
N SER A 123 -5.19 -6.42 1.76
CA SER A 123 -4.02 -5.54 1.65
C SER A 123 -3.34 -5.36 3.01
N VAL A 124 -4.10 -5.06 4.05
CA VAL A 124 -3.56 -4.86 5.39
C VAL A 124 -3.01 -6.17 5.95
N GLY A 125 -3.78 -7.27 5.80
CA GLY A 125 -3.37 -8.58 6.29
C GLY A 125 -2.07 -9.05 5.66
N LEU A 126 -1.95 -8.93 4.33
CA LEU A 126 -0.73 -9.33 3.62
C LEU A 126 0.46 -8.46 4.02
N SER A 127 0.23 -7.18 4.35
CA SER A 127 1.32 -6.31 4.79
C SER A 127 1.95 -6.79 6.09
N TYR A 128 1.17 -7.38 6.98
CA TYR A 128 1.71 -7.98 8.21
C TYR A 128 2.56 -9.20 7.92
N VAL A 129 2.14 -10.04 6.98
CA VAL A 129 2.91 -11.22 6.57
C VAL A 129 4.22 -10.81 5.92
N ILE A 130 4.17 -9.84 5.02
CA ILE A 130 5.37 -9.30 4.36
C ILE A 130 6.29 -8.69 5.41
N GLY A 131 5.74 -7.90 6.33
CA GLY A 131 6.51 -7.25 7.39
C GLY A 131 7.22 -8.25 8.28
N ALA A 132 6.60 -9.38 8.57
CA ALA A 132 7.22 -10.42 9.39
C ALA A 132 8.49 -10.98 8.74
N GLY A 133 8.62 -10.88 7.42
CA GLY A 133 9.83 -11.29 6.71
C GLY A 133 10.94 -10.25 6.69
N ILE A 134 10.67 -9.04 7.13
CA ILE A 134 11.67 -7.97 7.19
C ILE A 134 12.46 -8.12 8.48
N SER A 135 13.75 -8.36 8.35
CA SER A 135 14.62 -8.59 9.50
C SER A 135 15.73 -7.56 9.59
#